data_5e42a0ae786b72944ac411045ce25581
#
_entry.id   5e42a0ae786b72944ac411045ce25581
#
_cell.length_a   1.000
_cell.length_b   1.000
_cell.length_c   1.000
_cell.angle_alpha   90.00
_cell.angle_beta   90.00
_cell.angle_gamma   90.00
#
_symmetry.space_group_name_H-M   'P 1'
#
loop_
_entity.id
_entity.type
_entity.pdbx_description
1 polymer ?
#
loop_
_entity_poly.entity_id
_entity_poly.type
_entity_poly.pdbx_seq_one_letter_code
_entity_poly.pdbx_strand_id
1 'polypeptide(L)'
;MTGMPQRETVLIAPDDSRKQLGAFLRSRRESLDPQRLGLPRVGRRRTPGLRREEVAMLADVGVTWYTWLEQGREVNPSESVLMGVANALQCSPLETRHLFVLAGLTPPETTQVSVCEGISPGTRRMLDSLMPQPASIQKPSFDIVAWNDSFCRLMGIDF
;
A
#
# COMPACT_ATOMS: atom_id res chain seq x y z
N MET A 1 40.74 -3.82 -0.80
CA MET A 1 39.92 -2.75 -0.17
C MET A 1 38.89 -2.30 -1.20
N THR A 2 37.72 -2.89 -1.16
CA THR A 2 36.66 -2.62 -2.15
C THR A 2 35.63 -1.74 -1.44
N GLY A 3 35.58 -0.45 -1.87
CA GLY A 3 34.62 0.50 -1.34
C GLY A 3 33.22 0.14 -1.80
N MET A 4 32.32 -0.07 -0.83
CA MET A 4 30.88 -0.17 -1.09
C MET A 4 30.38 1.19 -1.62
N PRO A 5 29.54 1.21 -2.66
CA PRO A 5 28.91 2.43 -3.10
C PRO A 5 27.95 2.93 -2.02
N GLN A 6 28.23 4.12 -1.50
CA GLN A 6 27.33 4.87 -0.63
C GLN A 6 26.04 5.11 -1.41
N ARG A 7 24.90 4.63 -0.89
CA ARG A 7 23.60 5.02 -1.43
C ARG A 7 23.42 6.50 -1.17
N GLU A 8 23.52 7.30 -2.23
CA GLU A 8 23.12 8.70 -2.19
C GLU A 8 21.65 8.78 -1.76
N THR A 9 21.44 9.19 -0.52
CA THR A 9 20.10 9.58 -0.05
C THR A 9 19.77 10.89 -0.75
N VAL A 10 18.98 10.84 -1.83
CA VAL A 10 18.44 12.03 -2.47
C VAL A 10 17.58 12.74 -1.43
N LEU A 11 18.11 13.79 -0.83
CA LEU A 11 17.37 14.70 0.04
C LEU A 11 16.42 15.51 -0.85
N ILE A 12 15.17 15.04 -0.96
CA ILE A 12 14.12 15.80 -1.64
C ILE A 12 13.85 17.05 -0.79
N ALA A 13 13.86 18.23 -1.44
CA ALA A 13 13.57 19.48 -0.74
C ALA A 13 12.16 19.42 -0.11
N PRO A 14 11.95 19.94 1.11
CA PRO A 14 10.68 19.84 1.83
C PRO A 14 9.44 20.31 1.05
N ASP A 15 9.62 21.34 0.20
CA ASP A 15 8.56 21.89 -0.65
C ASP A 15 8.18 20.93 -1.79
N ASP A 16 9.15 20.20 -2.33
CA ASP A 16 8.94 19.22 -3.40
C ASP A 16 8.22 17.97 -2.87
N SER A 17 8.56 17.52 -1.66
CA SER A 17 7.88 16.41 -0.99
C SER A 17 6.41 16.72 -0.70
N ARG A 18 6.08 17.97 -0.28
CA ARG A 18 4.70 18.39 -0.04
C ARG A 18 3.87 18.42 -1.33
N LYS A 19 4.44 18.88 -2.42
CA LYS A 19 3.78 18.87 -3.74
C LYS A 19 3.54 17.45 -4.24
N GLN A 20 4.52 16.56 -4.06
CA GLN A 20 4.39 15.14 -4.39
C GLN A 20 3.32 14.46 -3.52
N LEU A 21 3.28 14.75 -2.22
CA LEU A 21 2.23 14.29 -1.31
C LEU A 21 0.84 14.71 -1.79
N GLY A 22 0.68 15.99 -2.11
CA GLY A 22 -0.59 16.51 -2.62
C GLY A 22 -1.02 15.86 -3.94
N ALA A 23 -0.09 15.68 -4.88
CA ALA A 23 -0.34 15.01 -6.16
C ALA A 23 -0.73 13.53 -5.95
N PHE A 24 -0.06 12.83 -5.04
CA PHE A 24 -0.38 11.44 -4.68
C PHE A 24 -1.80 11.34 -4.10
N LEU A 25 -2.14 12.15 -3.10
CA LEU A 25 -3.46 12.17 -2.48
C LEU A 25 -4.57 12.42 -3.51
N ARG A 26 -4.36 13.40 -4.38
CA ARG A 26 -5.29 13.73 -5.46
C ARG A 26 -5.47 12.56 -6.42
N SER A 27 -4.40 11.95 -6.86
CA SER A 27 -4.44 10.80 -7.77
C SER A 27 -5.24 9.64 -7.18
N ARG A 28 -4.97 9.30 -5.89
CA ARG A 28 -5.71 8.24 -5.19
C ARG A 28 -7.19 8.58 -5.05
N ARG A 29 -7.52 9.79 -4.63
CA ARG A 29 -8.91 10.26 -4.49
C ARG A 29 -9.68 10.17 -5.81
N GLU A 30 -9.06 10.57 -6.90
CA GLU A 30 -9.67 10.57 -8.24
C GLU A 30 -9.83 9.16 -8.83
N SER A 31 -9.02 8.19 -8.37
CA SER A 31 -9.09 6.79 -8.82
C SER A 31 -10.17 5.95 -8.12
N LEU A 32 -10.69 6.39 -6.97
CA LEU A 32 -11.63 5.62 -6.17
C LEU A 32 -13.07 5.76 -6.66
N ASP A 33 -13.78 4.63 -6.76
CA ASP A 33 -15.21 4.63 -7.07
C ASP A 33 -16.03 4.83 -5.78
N PRO A 34 -16.78 5.93 -5.66
CA PRO A 34 -17.59 6.20 -4.47
C PRO A 34 -18.65 5.14 -4.18
N GLN A 35 -19.12 4.43 -5.20
CA GLN A 35 -20.13 3.38 -5.03
C GLN A 35 -19.57 2.17 -4.27
N ARG A 36 -18.30 1.83 -4.49
CA ARG A 36 -17.62 0.76 -3.76
C ARG A 36 -17.44 1.07 -2.28
N LEU A 37 -17.51 2.35 -1.91
CA LEU A 37 -17.41 2.84 -0.54
C LEU A 37 -18.78 3.05 0.12
N GLY A 38 -19.87 2.63 -0.53
CA GLY A 38 -21.23 2.81 0.00
C GLY A 38 -21.71 4.26 0.05
N LEU A 39 -21.01 5.18 -0.63
CA LEU A 39 -21.40 6.58 -0.66
C LEU A 39 -22.55 6.81 -1.65
N PRO A 40 -23.62 7.57 -1.26
CA PRO A 40 -24.75 7.80 -2.11
C PRO A 40 -24.37 8.61 -3.36
N ARG A 41 -25.02 8.33 -4.48
CA ARG A 41 -24.92 9.19 -5.68
C ARG A 41 -25.66 10.50 -5.45
N VAL A 42 -24.94 11.52 -5.05
CA VAL A 42 -25.49 12.87 -4.94
C VAL A 42 -25.20 13.65 -6.23
N GLY A 43 -26.21 13.75 -7.11
CA GLY A 43 -26.18 14.60 -8.31
C GLY A 43 -25.13 14.24 -9.38
N ARG A 44 -25.07 15.08 -10.45
CA ARG A 44 -24.11 14.92 -11.55
C ARG A 44 -22.70 15.25 -11.06
N ARG A 45 -21.82 14.24 -10.98
CA ARG A 45 -20.42 14.46 -10.60
C ARG A 45 -19.66 15.13 -11.74
N ARG A 46 -18.98 16.25 -11.43
CA ARG A 46 -18.10 16.96 -12.38
C ARG A 46 -16.67 16.43 -12.37
N THR A 47 -16.26 15.75 -11.29
CA THR A 47 -14.92 15.20 -11.08
C THR A 47 -14.98 13.69 -10.94
N PRO A 48 -14.01 12.94 -11.48
CA PRO A 48 -13.90 11.52 -11.23
C PRO A 48 -13.56 11.25 -9.76
N GLY A 49 -13.93 10.07 -9.27
CA GLY A 49 -13.55 9.63 -7.95
C GLY A 49 -14.31 10.31 -6.79
N LEU A 50 -13.66 10.32 -5.61
CA LEU A 50 -14.20 10.94 -4.40
C LEU A 50 -14.07 12.46 -4.44
N ARG A 51 -15.02 13.15 -3.78
CA ARG A 51 -14.89 14.57 -3.45
C ARG A 51 -13.99 14.75 -2.23
N ARG A 52 -13.40 15.94 -2.07
CA ARG A 52 -12.58 16.28 -0.89
C ARG A 52 -13.37 16.16 0.40
N GLU A 53 -14.64 16.57 0.36
CA GLU A 53 -15.57 16.48 1.49
C GLU A 53 -15.82 15.02 1.90
N GLU A 54 -15.91 14.12 0.92
CA GLU A 54 -16.12 12.69 1.16
C GLU A 54 -14.88 12.06 1.82
N VAL A 55 -13.67 12.39 1.34
CA VAL A 55 -12.42 11.92 1.95
C VAL A 55 -12.27 12.49 3.36
N ALA A 56 -12.51 13.78 3.55
CA ALA A 56 -12.42 14.43 4.85
C ALA A 56 -13.36 13.79 5.87
N MET A 57 -14.59 13.49 5.48
CA MET A 57 -15.57 12.78 6.30
C MET A 57 -15.10 11.36 6.66
N LEU A 58 -14.59 10.61 5.69
CA LEU A 58 -14.11 9.24 5.91
C LEU A 58 -12.84 9.19 6.77
N ALA A 59 -12.00 10.22 6.70
CA ALA A 59 -10.76 10.34 7.46
C ALA A 59 -10.94 11.03 8.83
N ASP A 60 -12.16 11.50 9.14
CA ASP A 60 -12.47 12.28 10.34
C ASP A 60 -11.59 13.54 10.49
N VAL A 61 -11.44 14.30 9.40
CA VAL A 61 -10.66 15.54 9.35
C VAL A 61 -11.47 16.70 8.77
N GLY A 62 -11.04 17.92 9.03
CA GLY A 62 -11.65 19.11 8.43
C GLY A 62 -11.39 19.18 6.91
N VAL A 63 -12.44 19.50 6.12
CA VAL A 63 -12.35 19.62 4.64
C VAL A 63 -11.30 20.65 4.22
N THR A 64 -11.23 21.78 4.91
CA THR A 64 -10.25 22.84 4.64
C THR A 64 -8.83 22.34 4.88
N TRP A 65 -8.61 21.59 5.96
CA TRP A 65 -7.32 21.01 6.30
C TRP A 65 -6.88 19.97 5.25
N TYR A 66 -7.77 19.06 4.88
CA TYR A 66 -7.50 18.09 3.81
C TYR A 66 -7.20 18.77 2.47
N THR A 67 -7.94 19.84 2.15
CA THR A 67 -7.70 20.63 0.94
C THR A 67 -6.30 21.24 0.94
N TRP A 68 -5.82 21.77 2.07
CA TRP A 68 -4.47 22.31 2.19
C TRP A 68 -3.41 21.23 2.03
N LEU A 69 -3.64 20.06 2.60
CA LEU A 69 -2.75 18.90 2.45
C LEU A 69 -2.65 18.47 0.98
N GLU A 70 -3.78 18.36 0.27
CA GLU A 70 -3.83 18.01 -1.15
C GLU A 70 -3.21 19.10 -2.05
N GLN A 71 -3.23 20.36 -1.61
CA GLN A 71 -2.57 21.48 -2.31
C GLN A 71 -1.08 21.59 -2.03
N GLY A 72 -0.52 20.75 -1.18
CA GLY A 72 0.89 20.81 -0.80
C GLY A 72 1.25 22.01 0.07
N ARG A 73 0.26 22.59 0.78
CA ARG A 73 0.52 23.68 1.72
C ARG A 73 1.24 23.16 2.96
N GLU A 74 1.83 24.07 3.70
CA GLU A 74 2.51 23.76 4.96
C GLU A 74 1.50 23.39 6.05
N VAL A 75 1.24 22.08 6.15
CA VAL A 75 0.45 21.47 7.22
C VAL A 75 1.24 20.30 7.78
N ASN A 76 1.20 20.10 9.08
CA ASN A 76 1.88 19.03 9.78
C ASN A 76 0.85 17.98 10.19
N PRO A 77 0.64 16.91 9.40
CA PRO A 77 -0.24 15.82 9.80
C PRO A 77 0.38 15.04 10.97
N SER A 78 -0.45 14.62 11.93
CA SER A 78 -0.03 13.58 12.87
C SER A 78 -0.10 12.21 12.20
N GLU A 79 0.62 11.23 12.76
CA GLU A 79 0.61 9.85 12.25
C GLU A 79 -0.81 9.26 12.20
N SER A 80 -1.61 9.50 13.24
CA SER A 80 -2.99 9.02 13.31
C SER A 80 -3.88 9.63 12.24
N VAL A 81 -3.75 10.92 11.98
CA VAL A 81 -4.49 11.62 10.93
C VAL A 81 -4.08 11.12 9.55
N LEU A 82 -2.77 10.96 9.32
CA LEU A 82 -2.28 10.47 8.05
C LEU A 82 -2.71 9.03 7.78
N MET A 83 -2.77 8.19 8.83
CA MET A 83 -3.32 6.84 8.74
C MET A 83 -4.83 6.86 8.42
N GLY A 84 -5.60 7.77 9.05
CA GLY A 84 -7.01 7.97 8.71
C GLY A 84 -7.22 8.32 7.24
N VAL A 85 -6.39 9.22 6.71
CA VAL A 85 -6.41 9.59 5.28
C VAL A 85 -6.02 8.40 4.39
N ALA A 86 -4.99 7.62 4.77
CA ALA A 86 -4.58 6.42 4.03
C ALA A 86 -5.72 5.39 3.95
N ASN A 87 -6.41 5.16 5.06
CA ASN A 87 -7.56 4.25 5.14
C ASN A 87 -8.75 4.76 4.30
N ALA A 88 -9.08 6.05 4.41
CA ALA A 88 -10.14 6.68 3.62
C ALA A 88 -9.88 6.57 2.11
N LEU A 89 -8.61 6.66 1.70
CA LEU A 89 -8.16 6.51 0.33
C LEU A 89 -7.88 5.05 -0.08
N GLN A 90 -8.16 4.09 0.79
CA GLN A 90 -7.90 2.66 0.56
C GLN A 90 -6.47 2.39 0.05
N CYS A 91 -5.49 3.06 0.64
CA CYS A 91 -4.09 2.86 0.30
C CYS A 91 -3.64 1.45 0.69
N SER A 92 -2.92 0.79 -0.20
CA SER A 92 -2.20 -0.44 0.13
C SER A 92 -1.08 -0.17 1.16
N PRO A 93 -0.53 -1.20 1.82
CA PRO A 93 0.58 -1.01 2.76
C PRO A 93 1.79 -0.28 2.15
N LEU A 94 2.10 -0.55 0.89
CA LEU A 94 3.18 0.12 0.18
C LEU A 94 2.88 1.60 -0.08
N GLU A 95 1.64 1.91 -0.49
CA GLU A 95 1.16 3.28 -0.70
C GLU A 95 1.08 4.06 0.61
N THR A 96 0.65 3.42 1.69
CA THR A 96 0.66 4.02 3.04
C THR A 96 2.08 4.36 3.46
N ARG A 97 3.03 3.45 3.27
CA ARG A 97 4.45 3.71 3.54
C ARG A 97 4.96 4.90 2.72
N HIS A 98 4.64 4.95 1.43
CA HIS A 98 5.03 6.05 0.55
C HIS A 98 4.44 7.39 1.01
N LEU A 99 3.16 7.39 1.41
CA LEU A 99 2.46 8.54 1.95
C LEU A 99 3.16 9.12 3.19
N PHE A 100 3.57 8.24 4.13
CA PHE A 100 4.29 8.64 5.34
C PHE A 100 5.66 9.23 5.03
N VAL A 101 6.42 8.61 4.12
CA VAL A 101 7.73 9.13 3.67
C VAL A 101 7.60 10.52 3.06
N LEU A 102 6.60 10.74 2.19
CA LEU A 102 6.35 12.06 1.59
C LEU A 102 5.94 13.12 2.62
N ALA A 103 5.25 12.71 3.69
CA ALA A 103 4.89 13.58 4.80
C ALA A 103 6.05 13.86 5.78
N GLY A 104 7.21 13.23 5.58
CA GLY A 104 8.35 13.34 6.50
C GLY A 104 8.16 12.62 7.83
N LEU A 105 7.20 11.68 7.89
CA LEU A 105 6.93 10.86 9.06
C LEU A 105 7.54 9.47 8.92
N THR A 106 7.86 8.85 10.05
CA THR A 106 8.25 7.44 10.07
C THR A 106 7.05 6.61 9.61
N PRO A 107 7.20 5.79 8.55
CA PRO A 107 6.13 4.89 8.17
C PRO A 107 5.76 4.00 9.37
N PRO A 108 4.46 3.74 9.59
CA PRO A 108 4.07 2.76 10.58
C PRO A 108 4.85 1.48 10.25
N GLU A 109 5.40 0.86 11.27
CA GLU A 109 5.87 -0.50 11.09
C GLU A 109 4.66 -1.26 10.58
N THR A 110 4.57 -1.37 9.27
CA THR A 110 3.74 -2.41 8.70
C THR A 110 4.25 -3.61 9.46
N THR A 111 3.41 -4.17 10.32
CA THR A 111 3.55 -5.57 10.63
C THR A 111 3.65 -6.15 9.23
N GLN A 112 4.87 -6.26 8.73
CA GLN A 112 5.12 -7.19 7.66
C GLN A 112 4.38 -8.37 8.22
N VAL A 113 3.23 -8.71 7.59
CA VAL A 113 2.90 -10.10 7.60
C VAL A 113 4.25 -10.66 7.22
N SER A 114 5.00 -10.99 8.26
CA SER A 114 6.26 -11.66 8.11
C SER A 114 5.80 -12.80 7.23
N VAL A 115 6.09 -12.66 5.94
CA VAL A 115 6.08 -13.80 5.07
C VAL A 115 7.05 -14.64 5.81
N CYS A 116 6.48 -15.42 6.73
CA CYS A 116 7.23 -16.35 7.55
C CYS A 116 8.12 -17.01 6.53
N GLU A 117 9.41 -17.01 6.74
CA GLU A 117 10.34 -17.71 5.84
C GLU A 117 9.99 -19.19 5.74
N GLY A 118 8.82 -19.59 6.27
CA GLY A 118 8.17 -20.86 6.15
C GLY A 118 6.65 -20.71 6.06
N ILE A 119 6.03 -21.48 5.23
CA ILE A 119 4.58 -21.61 5.19
C ILE A 119 4.06 -22.17 6.53
N SER A 120 2.84 -21.74 6.92
CA SER A 120 2.21 -22.29 8.13
C SER A 120 2.00 -23.81 8.02
N PRO A 121 2.01 -24.54 9.15
CA PRO A 121 1.71 -25.98 9.12
C PRO A 121 0.36 -26.31 8.47
N GLY A 122 -0.62 -25.42 8.58
CA GLY A 122 -1.92 -25.55 7.90
C GLY A 122 -1.81 -25.42 6.40
N THR A 123 -1.07 -24.42 5.93
CA THR A 123 -0.81 -24.21 4.51
C THR A 123 0.00 -25.37 3.92
N ARG A 124 0.96 -25.93 4.66
CA ARG A 124 1.70 -27.12 4.23
C ARG A 124 0.77 -28.33 4.06
N ARG A 125 -0.07 -28.62 5.04
CA ARG A 125 -1.05 -29.71 4.95
C ARG A 125 -2.00 -29.52 3.77
N MET A 126 -2.46 -28.31 3.51
CA MET A 126 -3.30 -28.01 2.34
C MET A 126 -2.55 -28.32 1.04
N LEU A 127 -1.28 -27.90 0.93
CA LEU A 127 -0.45 -28.15 -0.24
C LEU A 127 -0.23 -29.63 -0.49
N ASP A 128 0.02 -30.41 0.58
CA ASP A 128 0.21 -31.86 0.53
C ASP A 128 -1.10 -32.60 0.20
N SER A 129 -2.26 -32.07 0.63
CA SER A 129 -3.58 -32.65 0.32
C SER A 129 -3.96 -32.54 -1.16
N LEU A 130 -3.27 -31.71 -1.93
CA LEU A 130 -3.49 -31.56 -3.38
C LEU A 130 -2.82 -32.70 -4.19
N MET A 131 -2.07 -33.58 -3.54
CA MET A 131 -1.50 -34.75 -4.24
C MET A 131 -2.61 -35.60 -4.90
N PRO A 132 -2.43 -36.12 -6.12
CA PRO A 132 -1.20 -36.14 -6.93
C PRO A 132 -1.01 -34.89 -7.84
N GLN A 133 -1.85 -33.86 -7.75
CA GLN A 133 -1.72 -32.65 -8.57
C GLN A 133 -0.47 -31.86 -8.14
N PRO A 134 0.37 -31.41 -9.09
CA PRO A 134 1.50 -30.55 -8.81
C PRO A 134 1.00 -29.18 -8.36
N ALA A 135 1.49 -28.69 -7.21
CA ALA A 135 1.09 -27.41 -6.66
C ALA A 135 2.27 -26.67 -6.04
N SER A 136 2.29 -25.36 -6.21
CA SER A 136 3.27 -24.46 -5.59
C SER A 136 2.61 -23.20 -5.06
N ILE A 137 3.26 -22.57 -4.11
CA ILE A 137 2.89 -21.25 -3.57
C ILE A 137 3.97 -20.26 -3.98
N GLN A 138 3.57 -19.14 -4.55
CA GLN A 138 4.46 -18.11 -5.04
C GLN A 138 4.17 -16.77 -4.38
N LYS A 139 5.22 -15.96 -4.21
CA LYS A 139 5.09 -14.54 -3.86
C LYS A 139 4.64 -13.73 -5.09
N PRO A 140 4.14 -12.51 -4.91
CA PRO A 140 3.89 -11.59 -6.04
C PRO A 140 5.14 -11.28 -6.88
N SER A 141 6.34 -11.50 -6.33
CA SER A 141 7.63 -11.42 -7.00
C SER A 141 7.97 -12.66 -7.88
N PHE A 142 7.05 -13.62 -7.96
CA PHE A 142 7.20 -14.92 -8.62
C PHE A 142 8.19 -15.90 -7.94
N ASP A 143 8.72 -15.55 -6.76
CA ASP A 143 9.54 -16.48 -5.98
C ASP A 143 8.68 -17.61 -5.43
N ILE A 144 9.05 -18.86 -5.70
CA ILE A 144 8.38 -20.05 -5.17
C ILE A 144 8.79 -20.20 -3.69
N VAL A 145 7.81 -20.20 -2.79
CA VAL A 145 8.04 -20.31 -1.34
C VAL A 145 7.71 -21.70 -0.77
N ALA A 146 6.90 -22.46 -1.50
CA ALA A 146 6.58 -23.84 -1.15
C ALA A 146 6.02 -24.62 -2.34
N TRP A 147 6.15 -25.93 -2.31
CA TRP A 147 5.65 -26.85 -3.32
C TRP A 147 5.37 -28.23 -2.70
N ASN A 148 4.62 -29.09 -3.43
CA ASN A 148 4.43 -30.48 -3.06
C ASN A 148 5.31 -31.40 -3.93
N ASP A 149 5.43 -32.67 -3.54
CA ASP A 149 6.28 -33.64 -4.23
C ASP A 149 5.91 -33.84 -5.70
N SER A 150 4.63 -33.70 -6.05
CA SER A 150 4.19 -33.79 -7.44
C SER A 150 4.72 -32.64 -8.30
N PHE A 151 4.89 -31.45 -7.72
CA PHE A 151 5.52 -30.33 -8.40
C PHE A 151 7.01 -30.59 -8.65
N CYS A 152 7.74 -31.14 -7.67
CA CYS A 152 9.15 -31.54 -7.85
C CYS A 152 9.31 -32.54 -9.00
N ARG A 153 8.46 -33.56 -9.02
CA ARG A 153 8.48 -34.57 -10.09
C ARG A 153 8.18 -33.98 -11.45
N LEU A 154 7.22 -33.05 -11.53
CA LEU A 154 6.88 -32.37 -12.79
C LEU A 154 8.04 -31.52 -13.31
N MET A 155 8.72 -30.82 -12.41
CA MET A 155 9.82 -29.91 -12.75
C MET A 155 11.16 -30.62 -12.90
N GLY A 156 11.25 -31.94 -12.59
CA GLY A 156 12.48 -32.69 -12.63
C GLY A 156 13.52 -32.24 -11.61
N ILE A 157 13.09 -31.74 -10.47
CA ILE A 157 13.95 -31.21 -9.42
C ILE A 157 14.02 -32.25 -8.29
N ASP A 158 15.17 -32.87 -8.11
CA ASP A 158 15.50 -33.69 -6.93
C ASP A 158 16.21 -32.82 -5.89
N PHE A 159 15.65 -32.74 -4.67
CA PHE A 159 16.28 -32.05 -3.52
C PHE A 159 16.79 -33.06 -2.51
#